data_0b04d0a04a23a007e318b1a3fd64c2e1
#
_entry.id   0b04d0a04a23a007e318b1a3fd64c2e1
#
_cell.length_a   1.000
_cell.length_b   1.000
_cell.length_c   1.000
_cell.angle_alpha   90.00
_cell.angle_beta   90.00
_cell.angle_gamma   90.00
#
_symmetry.space_group_name_H-M   'P 1'
#
loop_
_entity.id
_entity.type
_entity.pdbx_description
1 polymer ?
#
loop_
_entity_poly.entity_id
_entity_poly.type
_entity_poly.pdbx_seq_one_letter_code
_entity_poly.pdbx_strand_id
1 'polypeptide(L)'
;MGRINSLTLAFILSGCALTLFAQDYEAPRTEWGQPDLQGVWNWSSNVPMQRPSQYGERQFLTQEEVEEFARRRAAADAGSDAALNIEGVDGSYNDFWIENQGIGGNVRTSHIVYPENGRLPEVQEGVVEQQGVYGGITTGETRPVRIAAGGIGADGPEDRGLSERCIIGFNAGPPFIPSLYNNNVQIFQSKDTVVLLTEMIHDARVVPLYESKEALKSLDDDIRFYTGDSRGYWDEDTLVVVTQNFNGLSASFGQSGTSYNKILTERFTRRGPYTVDYEFTVDDPATYTDKFTGIVSMTRVAGLLYEYGCHEGNYGMENILRGARVEERLAAEGEL
;
A
#
# COMPACT_ATOMS: atom_id res chain seq x y z
N MET A 1 15.58 75.79 -38.17
CA MET A 1 16.58 74.77 -37.83
C MET A 1 16.47 74.45 -36.36
N GLY A 2 15.69 73.47 -35.99
CA GLY A 2 15.48 73.04 -34.62
C GLY A 2 15.71 71.52 -34.50
N ARG A 3 16.70 71.11 -33.81
CA ARG A 3 17.03 69.70 -33.51
C ARG A 3 16.10 69.14 -32.39
N ILE A 4 15.38 68.12 -32.74
CA ILE A 4 14.57 67.33 -31.76
C ILE A 4 15.49 66.25 -31.17
N ASN A 5 15.72 66.33 -29.90
CA ASN A 5 16.42 65.27 -29.10
C ASN A 5 15.40 64.21 -28.68
N SER A 6 15.56 63.01 -29.22
CA SER A 6 14.84 61.82 -28.75
C SER A 6 15.47 61.28 -27.47
N LEU A 7 14.75 61.37 -26.34
CA LEU A 7 15.09 60.65 -25.11
C LEU A 7 14.51 59.23 -25.21
N THR A 8 15.40 58.25 -25.30
CA THR A 8 15.01 56.81 -25.18
C THR A 8 14.92 56.45 -23.69
N LEU A 9 13.69 56.21 -23.23
CA LEU A 9 13.42 55.74 -21.87
C LEU A 9 13.57 54.22 -21.84
N ALA A 10 14.65 53.74 -21.25
CA ALA A 10 14.88 52.30 -21.00
C ALA A 10 14.09 51.86 -19.76
N PHE A 11 13.04 51.08 -19.98
CA PHE A 11 12.34 50.40 -18.89
C PHE A 11 13.15 49.20 -18.46
N ILE A 12 13.76 49.23 -17.28
CA ILE A 12 14.36 48.09 -16.61
C ILE A 12 13.20 47.32 -15.93
N LEU A 13 12.74 46.25 -16.54
CA LEU A 13 11.89 45.28 -15.86
C LEU A 13 12.78 44.50 -14.87
N SER A 14 12.75 44.94 -13.61
CA SER A 14 13.27 44.15 -12.50
C SER A 14 12.32 42.99 -12.26
N GLY A 15 12.68 41.80 -12.78
CA GLY A 15 11.99 40.55 -12.51
C GLY A 15 12.22 40.16 -11.05
N CYS A 16 11.27 40.52 -10.17
CA CYS A 16 11.17 39.87 -8.85
C CYS A 16 10.79 38.40 -9.07
N ALA A 17 11.77 37.52 -9.03
CA ALA A 17 11.52 36.09 -8.83
C ALA A 17 10.89 35.94 -7.45
N LEU A 18 9.57 35.80 -7.40
CA LEU A 18 8.87 35.33 -6.21
C LEU A 18 9.30 33.88 -5.98
N THR A 19 10.32 33.68 -5.15
CA THR A 19 10.54 32.39 -4.51
C THR A 19 9.32 32.13 -3.61
N LEU A 20 8.40 31.34 -4.13
CA LEU A 20 7.38 30.71 -3.27
C LEU A 20 8.15 29.80 -2.32
N PHE A 21 8.44 30.32 -1.13
CA PHE A 21 8.74 29.45 0.00
C PHE A 21 7.46 28.65 0.23
N ALA A 22 7.52 27.33 0.01
CA ALA A 22 6.52 26.43 0.53
C ALA A 22 6.48 26.72 2.02
N GLN A 23 5.37 27.24 2.51
CA GLN A 23 5.18 27.48 3.94
C GLN A 23 5.23 26.10 4.57
N ASP A 24 6.22 25.85 5.44
CA ASP A 24 6.35 24.58 6.15
C ASP A 24 5.03 24.35 6.88
N TYR A 25 4.32 23.29 6.52
CA TYR A 25 3.06 22.94 7.15
C TYR A 25 3.35 22.43 8.56
N GLU A 26 2.83 23.14 9.55
CA GLU A 26 2.87 22.70 10.94
C GLU A 26 1.64 21.83 11.24
N ALA A 27 1.88 20.56 11.56
CA ALA A 27 0.82 19.63 11.89
C ALA A 27 0.12 20.04 13.21
N PRO A 28 -1.22 19.97 13.30
CA PRO A 28 -1.92 20.09 14.57
C PRO A 28 -1.33 19.12 15.59
N ARG A 29 -1.35 19.50 16.87
CA ARG A 29 -0.84 18.69 17.96
C ARG A 29 -1.98 18.12 18.79
N THR A 30 -1.78 16.91 19.28
CA THR A 30 -2.63 16.32 20.32
C THR A 30 -2.44 17.03 21.65
N GLU A 31 -3.28 16.75 22.64
CA GLU A 31 -3.18 17.34 23.99
C GLU A 31 -1.87 17.01 24.72
N TRP A 32 -1.18 15.94 24.31
CA TRP A 32 0.13 15.53 24.81
C TRP A 32 1.30 15.95 23.90
N GLY A 33 1.05 16.84 22.92
CA GLY A 33 2.08 17.53 22.13
C GLY A 33 2.60 16.79 20.89
N GLN A 34 2.17 15.56 20.63
CA GLN A 34 2.55 14.81 19.42
C GLN A 34 1.77 15.32 18.20
N PRO A 35 2.31 15.20 16.97
CA PRO A 35 1.54 15.48 15.76
C PRO A 35 0.24 14.66 15.71
N ASP A 36 -0.86 15.30 15.37
CA ASP A 36 -2.17 14.65 15.28
C ASP A 36 -2.32 13.96 13.92
N LEU A 37 -2.23 12.62 13.93
CA LEU A 37 -2.47 11.75 12.78
C LEU A 37 -3.89 11.16 12.79
N GLN A 38 -4.71 11.45 13.81
CA GLN A 38 -6.02 10.82 13.96
C GLN A 38 -6.93 11.10 12.78
N GLY A 39 -7.74 10.12 12.41
CA GLY A 39 -8.72 10.20 11.34
C GLY A 39 -8.65 9.01 10.40
N VAL A 40 -9.45 9.06 9.34
CA VAL A 40 -9.45 8.06 8.28
C VAL A 40 -8.61 8.57 7.11
N TRP A 41 -7.69 7.73 6.67
CA TRP A 41 -6.76 8.02 5.60
C TRP A 41 -6.84 6.95 4.51
N ASN A 42 -6.94 7.40 3.26
CA ASN A 42 -7.00 6.54 2.09
C ASN A 42 -5.65 6.50 1.39
N TRP A 43 -5.14 5.30 1.10
CA TRP A 43 -3.86 5.09 0.43
C TRP A 43 -4.00 4.58 -1.01
N SER A 44 -5.19 4.63 -1.61
CA SER A 44 -5.35 4.23 -3.01
C SER A 44 -4.49 5.09 -3.94
N SER A 45 -3.93 4.50 -4.96
CA SER A 45 -3.04 5.18 -5.90
C SER A 45 -2.91 4.39 -7.19
N ASN A 46 -2.92 5.10 -8.33
CA ASN A 46 -2.64 4.54 -9.65
C ASN A 46 -1.15 4.67 -10.05
N VAL A 47 -0.30 5.16 -9.15
CA VAL A 47 1.15 5.14 -9.35
C VAL A 47 1.63 3.69 -9.30
N PRO A 48 2.42 3.21 -10.26
CA PRO A 48 2.92 1.85 -10.25
C PRO A 48 3.88 1.63 -9.08
N MET A 49 3.88 0.43 -8.48
CA MET A 49 4.81 0.08 -7.41
C MET A 49 6.25 0.25 -7.88
N GLN A 50 6.59 -0.32 -9.02
CA GLN A 50 7.93 -0.23 -9.61
C GLN A 50 7.92 0.71 -10.81
N ARG A 51 9.03 1.46 -11.02
CA ARG A 51 9.17 2.41 -12.11
C ARG A 51 9.18 1.70 -13.46
N PRO A 52 8.25 2.05 -14.35
CA PRO A 52 8.29 1.60 -15.74
C PRO A 52 9.60 2.01 -16.43
N SER A 53 10.14 1.12 -17.27
CA SER A 53 11.44 1.31 -17.93
C SER A 53 11.51 2.57 -18.79
N GLN A 54 10.39 3.03 -19.32
CA GLN A 54 10.29 4.25 -20.13
C GLN A 54 10.72 5.53 -19.40
N TYR A 55 10.65 5.53 -18.05
CA TYR A 55 11.06 6.69 -17.25
C TYR A 55 12.55 6.69 -16.90
N GLY A 56 13.28 5.58 -17.10
CA GLY A 56 14.69 5.45 -16.72
C GLY A 56 14.89 5.77 -15.23
N GLU A 57 15.76 6.73 -14.92
CA GLU A 57 16.04 7.18 -13.55
C GLU A 57 15.13 8.33 -13.08
N ARG A 58 14.25 8.81 -13.93
CA ARG A 58 13.40 9.96 -13.63
C ARG A 58 12.35 9.63 -12.59
N GLN A 59 12.44 10.25 -11.42
CA GLN A 59 11.60 9.98 -10.26
C GLN A 59 10.23 10.64 -10.34
N PHE A 60 10.08 11.72 -11.10
CA PHE A 60 8.84 12.50 -11.15
C PHE A 60 8.31 12.60 -12.58
N LEU A 61 6.98 12.62 -12.71
CA LEU A 61 6.28 12.93 -13.93
C LEU A 61 6.45 14.40 -14.28
N THR A 62 6.43 14.73 -15.56
CA THR A 62 6.31 16.12 -16.00
C THR A 62 4.86 16.59 -15.86
N GLN A 63 4.65 17.90 -15.86
CA GLN A 63 3.30 18.47 -15.82
C GLN A 63 2.43 17.99 -17.00
N GLU A 64 3.03 17.85 -18.19
CA GLU A 64 2.34 17.34 -19.38
C GLU A 64 1.89 15.87 -19.21
N GLU A 65 2.74 15.03 -18.61
CA GLU A 65 2.40 13.64 -18.31
C GLU A 65 1.30 13.53 -17.26
N VAL A 66 1.33 14.39 -16.24
CA VAL A 66 0.25 14.47 -15.23
C VAL A 66 -1.09 14.81 -15.90
N GLU A 67 -1.09 15.82 -16.77
CA GLU A 67 -2.30 16.21 -17.51
C GLU A 67 -2.77 15.12 -18.48
N GLU A 68 -1.84 14.40 -19.13
CA GLU A 68 -2.18 13.27 -19.98
C GLU A 68 -2.78 12.11 -19.19
N PHE A 69 -2.22 11.80 -18.02
CA PHE A 69 -2.83 10.82 -17.10
C PHE A 69 -4.25 11.22 -16.72
N ALA A 70 -4.47 12.47 -16.36
CA ALA A 70 -5.81 12.97 -16.03
C ALA A 70 -6.79 12.84 -17.21
N ARG A 71 -6.35 13.15 -18.43
CA ARG A 71 -7.17 13.01 -19.65
C ARG A 71 -7.53 11.55 -19.94
N ARG A 72 -6.54 10.66 -19.91
CA ARG A 72 -6.78 9.21 -20.12
C ARG A 72 -7.72 8.64 -19.09
N ARG A 73 -7.57 9.09 -17.87
CA ARG A 73 -8.43 8.70 -16.77
C ARG A 73 -9.88 9.11 -17.03
N ALA A 74 -10.12 10.40 -17.29
CA ALA A 74 -11.45 10.89 -17.59
C ALA A 74 -12.10 10.18 -18.79
N ALA A 75 -11.30 9.79 -19.80
CA ALA A 75 -11.78 9.01 -20.93
C ALA A 75 -12.13 7.56 -20.56
N ALA A 76 -11.36 6.93 -19.67
CA ALA A 76 -11.66 5.59 -19.17
C ALA A 76 -12.93 5.58 -18.31
N ASP A 77 -13.08 6.56 -17.41
CA ASP A 77 -14.28 6.70 -16.59
C ASP A 77 -15.55 6.90 -17.43
N ALA A 78 -15.48 7.75 -18.47
CA ALA A 78 -16.58 7.94 -19.40
C ALA A 78 -16.89 6.70 -20.26
N GLY A 79 -15.88 5.85 -20.53
CA GLY A 79 -16.03 4.58 -21.23
C GLY A 79 -16.63 3.46 -20.36
N SER A 80 -16.29 3.45 -19.09
CA SER A 80 -16.79 2.45 -18.13
C SER A 80 -18.28 2.62 -17.84
N ASP A 81 -18.74 3.87 -17.71
CA ASP A 81 -20.17 4.16 -17.57
C ASP A 81 -21.00 3.65 -18.76
N ALA A 82 -20.42 3.63 -19.97
CA ALA A 82 -21.05 3.08 -21.16
C ALA A 82 -21.03 1.54 -21.18
N ALA A 83 -20.00 0.92 -20.62
CA ALA A 83 -19.86 -0.53 -20.54
C ALA A 83 -20.78 -1.16 -19.48
N LEU A 84 -21.18 -0.42 -18.44
CA LEU A 84 -22.10 -0.86 -17.39
C LEU A 84 -23.53 -1.14 -17.89
N ASN A 85 -23.88 -0.73 -19.11
CA ASN A 85 -25.18 -0.99 -19.73
C ASN A 85 -25.22 -2.25 -20.61
N ILE A 86 -24.24 -3.14 -20.53
CA ILE A 86 -24.26 -4.40 -21.26
C ILE A 86 -25.12 -5.40 -20.48
N GLU A 87 -26.34 -5.65 -21.01
CA GLU A 87 -27.23 -6.69 -20.53
C GLU A 87 -26.50 -8.05 -20.48
N GLY A 88 -26.34 -8.64 -19.30
CA GLY A 88 -25.78 -9.98 -19.11
C GLY A 88 -24.31 -10.06 -18.74
N VAL A 89 -23.62 -8.96 -18.50
CA VAL A 89 -22.31 -9.00 -17.82
C VAL A 89 -22.56 -9.20 -16.34
N ASP A 90 -22.26 -10.39 -15.87
CA ASP A 90 -22.16 -10.69 -14.45
C ASP A 90 -21.05 -9.82 -13.84
N GLY A 91 -21.48 -8.64 -13.34
CA GLY A 91 -20.58 -7.61 -12.85
C GLY A 91 -19.95 -8.02 -11.53
N SER A 92 -18.88 -8.79 -11.58
CA SER A 92 -18.10 -9.12 -10.39
C SER A 92 -17.57 -7.88 -9.67
N TYR A 93 -17.27 -6.81 -10.40
CA TYR A 93 -16.92 -5.49 -9.85
C TYR A 93 -17.26 -4.41 -10.86
N ASN A 94 -18.32 -3.64 -10.60
CA ASN A 94 -18.57 -2.42 -11.33
C ASN A 94 -17.63 -1.31 -10.81
N ASP A 95 -17.41 -0.29 -11.64
CA ASP A 95 -16.50 0.83 -11.34
C ASP A 95 -16.88 1.59 -10.07
N PHE A 96 -18.11 1.42 -9.57
CA PHE A 96 -18.57 1.98 -8.30
C PHE A 96 -17.69 1.56 -7.10
N TRP A 97 -17.17 0.32 -7.11
CA TRP A 97 -16.34 -0.21 -6.04
C TRP A 97 -14.85 0.09 -6.21
N ILE A 98 -14.44 0.53 -7.41
CA ILE A 98 -13.03 0.83 -7.69
C ILE A 98 -12.71 2.22 -7.17
N GLU A 99 -11.83 2.28 -6.18
CA GLU A 99 -11.32 3.53 -5.65
C GLU A 99 -10.36 4.19 -6.64
N ASN A 100 -10.88 5.17 -7.30
CA ASN A 100 -10.23 5.79 -8.43
C ASN A 100 -9.62 7.13 -8.04
N GLN A 101 -8.51 7.09 -7.32
CA GLN A 101 -7.87 8.28 -6.75
C GLN A 101 -6.93 9.01 -7.72
N GLY A 102 -6.76 8.54 -8.94
CA GLY A 102 -5.77 9.14 -9.83
C GLY A 102 -4.34 8.98 -9.30
N ILE A 103 -3.49 9.93 -9.60
CA ILE A 103 -2.12 9.98 -9.04
C ILE A 103 -2.06 10.77 -7.73
N GLY A 104 -3.17 11.35 -7.29
CA GLY A 104 -3.23 12.22 -6.10
C GLY A 104 -2.27 13.40 -6.23
N GLY A 105 -1.75 13.89 -5.11
CA GLY A 105 -0.62 14.83 -5.08
C GLY A 105 0.74 14.17 -5.35
N ASN A 106 0.77 12.86 -5.58
CA ASN A 106 2.00 12.12 -5.81
C ASN A 106 2.30 12.02 -7.32
N VAL A 107 3.09 12.94 -7.80
CA VAL A 107 3.55 12.99 -9.20
C VAL A 107 4.79 12.11 -9.44
N ARG A 108 4.98 11.04 -8.69
CA ARG A 108 6.11 10.12 -8.85
C ARG A 108 5.87 9.13 -9.98
N THR A 109 6.95 8.62 -10.55
CA THR A 109 6.91 7.57 -11.58
C THR A 109 6.79 6.16 -11.01
N SER A 110 6.96 6.02 -9.69
CA SER A 110 6.80 4.76 -8.93
C SER A 110 6.63 5.05 -7.44
N HIS A 111 6.04 4.10 -6.71
CA HIS A 111 6.05 4.13 -5.25
C HIS A 111 7.45 3.83 -4.70
N ILE A 112 8.20 2.88 -5.30
CA ILE A 112 9.57 2.60 -4.88
C ILE A 112 10.46 3.80 -5.19
N VAL A 113 11.14 4.30 -4.15
CA VAL A 113 12.05 5.45 -4.20
C VAL A 113 13.50 5.08 -3.89
N TYR A 114 13.71 3.97 -3.22
CA TYR A 114 15.01 3.35 -3.02
C TYR A 114 14.89 1.84 -3.29
N PRO A 115 15.78 1.27 -4.07
CA PRO A 115 16.91 1.87 -4.82
C PRO A 115 16.46 2.97 -5.79
N GLU A 116 17.38 3.89 -6.16
CA GLU A 116 17.06 5.09 -6.97
C GLU A 116 16.47 4.79 -8.35
N ASN A 117 16.74 3.57 -8.88
CA ASN A 117 16.10 3.10 -10.12
C ASN A 117 14.57 2.90 -9.97
N GLY A 118 14.02 3.00 -8.76
CA GLY A 118 12.60 2.86 -8.47
C GLY A 118 12.07 1.45 -8.66
N ARG A 119 12.91 0.43 -8.50
CA ARG A 119 12.57 -0.98 -8.66
C ARG A 119 12.93 -1.78 -7.42
N LEU A 120 12.27 -2.90 -7.23
CA LEU A 120 12.66 -3.86 -6.20
C LEU A 120 14.06 -4.38 -6.48
N PRO A 121 14.88 -4.59 -5.43
CA PRO A 121 16.14 -5.32 -5.56
C PRO A 121 15.91 -6.73 -6.11
N GLU A 122 16.97 -7.31 -6.65
CA GLU A 122 16.93 -8.72 -7.05
C GLU A 122 16.66 -9.61 -5.83
N VAL A 123 15.96 -10.71 -6.07
CA VAL A 123 15.77 -11.73 -5.04
C VAL A 123 17.04 -12.56 -4.88
N GLN A 124 17.28 -13.07 -3.67
CA GLN A 124 18.40 -13.96 -3.38
C GLN A 124 18.27 -15.27 -4.17
N GLU A 125 19.40 -15.89 -4.49
CA GLU A 125 19.43 -17.19 -5.16
C GLU A 125 18.69 -18.25 -4.33
N GLY A 126 17.80 -19.00 -4.98
CA GLY A 126 17.01 -20.05 -4.34
C GLY A 126 15.74 -19.57 -3.61
N VAL A 127 15.46 -18.27 -3.60
CA VAL A 127 14.20 -17.75 -3.08
C VAL A 127 13.04 -18.19 -3.97
N VAL A 128 12.03 -18.77 -3.35
CA VAL A 128 10.82 -19.22 -4.05
C VAL A 128 9.89 -18.03 -4.26
N GLU A 129 9.53 -17.78 -5.52
CA GLU A 129 8.41 -16.90 -5.85
C GLU A 129 7.10 -17.68 -5.76
N GLN A 130 6.16 -17.14 -4.99
CA GLN A 130 4.84 -17.75 -4.88
C GLN A 130 4.04 -17.44 -6.14
N GLN A 131 3.50 -18.47 -6.75
CA GLN A 131 2.64 -18.31 -7.91
C GLN A 131 1.30 -17.68 -7.49
N GLY A 132 0.74 -16.84 -8.36
CA GLY A 132 -0.54 -16.17 -8.13
C GLY A 132 -1.71 -17.16 -8.17
N VAL A 133 -2.92 -16.61 -8.04
CA VAL A 133 -4.21 -17.32 -8.17
C VAL A 133 -4.28 -18.17 -9.45
N TYR A 134 -3.58 -17.75 -10.49
CA TYR A 134 -3.53 -18.42 -11.79
C TYR A 134 -2.41 -19.48 -11.91
N GLY A 135 -1.56 -19.61 -10.88
CA GLY A 135 -0.64 -20.72 -10.77
C GLY A 135 -1.43 -21.96 -10.33
N GLY A 136 -1.20 -23.12 -10.95
CA GLY A 136 -1.90 -24.36 -10.62
C GLY A 136 -1.88 -24.68 -9.13
N ILE A 137 -2.93 -25.29 -8.63
CA ILE A 137 -3.03 -25.82 -7.27
C ILE A 137 -1.96 -26.89 -7.11
N THR A 138 -1.08 -26.72 -6.12
CA THR A 138 -0.03 -27.69 -5.80
C THR A 138 -0.33 -28.26 -4.41
N THR A 139 -1.03 -29.38 -4.38
CA THR A 139 -1.36 -30.08 -3.14
C THR A 139 -0.11 -30.66 -2.47
N GLY A 140 -0.09 -30.63 -1.15
CA GLY A 140 0.98 -31.22 -0.35
C GLY A 140 2.29 -30.42 -0.29
N GLU A 141 2.37 -29.27 -0.91
CA GLU A 141 3.53 -28.38 -0.77
C GLU A 141 3.40 -27.48 0.46
N THR A 142 4.42 -27.43 1.29
CA THR A 142 4.55 -26.46 2.37
C THR A 142 5.10 -25.16 1.79
N ARG A 143 4.24 -24.18 1.60
CA ARG A 143 4.60 -22.84 1.15
C ARG A 143 4.04 -21.79 2.11
N PRO A 144 4.63 -20.59 2.20
CA PRO A 144 4.03 -19.49 2.90
C PRO A 144 2.67 -19.15 2.30
N VAL A 145 1.66 -18.98 3.15
CA VAL A 145 0.32 -18.55 2.73
C VAL A 145 0.38 -17.06 2.40
N ARG A 146 -0.10 -16.68 1.24
CA ARG A 146 -0.03 -15.28 0.79
C ARG A 146 -1.08 -14.42 1.46
N ILE A 147 -0.72 -13.15 1.68
CA ILE A 147 -1.68 -12.13 2.10
C ILE A 147 -2.71 -11.88 0.99
N ALA A 148 -2.26 -11.83 -0.28
CA ALA A 148 -3.14 -11.64 -1.42
C ALA A 148 -4.15 -12.78 -1.57
N ALA A 149 -5.26 -12.51 -2.25
CA ALA A 149 -6.26 -13.49 -2.61
C ALA A 149 -5.66 -14.67 -3.38
N GLY A 150 -6.21 -15.85 -3.19
CA GLY A 150 -5.74 -17.10 -3.80
C GLY A 150 -4.64 -17.78 -2.99
N GLY A 151 -4.98 -18.90 -2.39
CA GLY A 151 -4.03 -19.79 -1.74
C GLY A 151 -3.31 -20.68 -2.74
N ILE A 152 -2.49 -21.60 -2.23
CA ILE A 152 -1.64 -22.49 -3.01
C ILE A 152 -2.19 -23.92 -3.10
N GLY A 153 -3.14 -24.28 -2.28
CA GLY A 153 -3.78 -25.60 -2.25
C GLY A 153 -5.25 -25.52 -1.86
N ALA A 154 -5.91 -26.66 -1.78
CA ALA A 154 -7.31 -26.80 -1.41
C ALA A 154 -7.59 -28.07 -0.58
N ASP A 155 -6.56 -28.61 0.11
CA ASP A 155 -6.74 -29.76 1.00
C ASP A 155 -7.50 -29.34 2.27
N GLY A 156 -7.21 -28.11 2.74
CA GLY A 156 -7.87 -27.50 3.88
C GLY A 156 -7.88 -25.98 3.80
N PRO A 157 -8.57 -25.31 4.75
CA PRO A 157 -8.59 -23.83 4.81
C PRO A 157 -7.19 -23.22 4.93
N GLU A 158 -6.27 -23.91 5.59
CA GLU A 158 -4.90 -23.44 5.83
C GLU A 158 -4.08 -23.27 4.55
N ASP A 159 -4.46 -23.99 3.49
CA ASP A 159 -3.82 -23.88 2.18
C ASP A 159 -4.24 -22.62 1.42
N ARG A 160 -5.27 -21.93 1.89
CA ARG A 160 -5.83 -20.75 1.22
C ARG A 160 -5.16 -19.47 1.72
N GLY A 161 -5.24 -18.43 0.90
CA GLY A 161 -4.68 -17.12 1.21
C GLY A 161 -5.28 -16.47 2.46
N LEU A 162 -4.52 -15.64 3.14
CA LEU A 162 -4.95 -14.99 4.38
C LEU A 162 -6.20 -14.12 4.18
N SER A 163 -6.34 -13.49 3.01
CA SER A 163 -7.52 -12.70 2.67
C SER A 163 -8.75 -13.57 2.43
N GLU A 164 -8.60 -14.73 1.77
CA GLU A 164 -9.70 -15.69 1.58
C GLU A 164 -10.19 -16.26 2.90
N ARG A 165 -9.29 -16.37 3.87
CA ARG A 165 -9.57 -16.85 5.23
C ARG A 165 -10.07 -15.74 6.17
N CYS A 166 -10.23 -14.53 5.68
CA CYS A 166 -10.63 -13.37 6.49
C CYS A 166 -9.68 -13.10 7.69
N ILE A 167 -8.38 -13.33 7.51
CA ILE A 167 -7.36 -13.09 8.54
C ILE A 167 -6.72 -11.71 8.34
N ILE A 168 -6.27 -11.41 7.10
CA ILE A 168 -5.67 -10.12 6.75
C ILE A 168 -6.12 -9.73 5.34
N GLY A 169 -6.53 -8.48 5.16
CA GLY A 169 -6.84 -7.93 3.84
C GLY A 169 -5.63 -7.94 2.91
N PHE A 170 -5.84 -8.23 1.63
CA PHE A 170 -4.73 -8.35 0.66
C PHE A 170 -3.96 -7.03 0.45
N ASN A 171 -4.51 -5.89 0.86
CA ASN A 171 -3.90 -4.56 0.79
C ASN A 171 -3.55 -3.99 2.19
N ALA A 172 -4.02 -4.64 3.26
CA ALA A 172 -3.94 -4.13 4.63
C ALA A 172 -2.53 -4.24 5.24
N GLY A 173 -1.66 -5.00 4.61
CA GLY A 173 -0.25 -5.10 4.99
C GLY A 173 0.05 -5.85 6.27
N PRO A 174 1.09 -5.46 7.03
CA PRO A 174 2.06 -4.41 6.72
C PRO A 174 3.10 -4.82 5.64
N PRO A 175 3.50 -3.93 4.73
CA PRO A 175 3.07 -2.54 4.57
C PRO A 175 1.72 -2.41 3.85
N PHE A 176 1.09 -1.22 3.92
CA PHE A 176 -0.10 -0.89 3.12
C PHE A 176 0.27 -0.80 1.64
N ILE A 177 -0.46 -1.50 0.79
CA ILE A 177 -0.20 -1.52 -0.66
C ILE A 177 -1.47 -1.07 -1.38
N PRO A 178 -1.40 -0.05 -2.25
CA PRO A 178 -2.53 0.38 -3.05
C PRO A 178 -3.17 -0.77 -3.83
N SER A 179 -4.49 -0.83 -3.78
CA SER A 179 -5.30 -1.83 -4.45
C SER A 179 -6.56 -1.21 -5.06
N LEU A 180 -7.43 -2.02 -5.64
CA LEU A 180 -8.62 -1.56 -6.32
C LEU A 180 -9.68 -0.95 -5.39
N TYR A 181 -9.74 -1.37 -4.11
CA TYR A 181 -10.78 -0.95 -3.18
C TYR A 181 -10.38 -1.15 -1.71
N ASN A 182 -11.13 -0.55 -0.80
CA ASN A 182 -10.95 -0.61 0.66
C ASN A 182 -9.54 -0.22 1.11
N ASN A 183 -9.00 0.86 0.53
CA ASN A 183 -7.68 1.38 0.87
C ASN A 183 -7.74 2.38 2.02
N ASN A 184 -8.48 2.08 3.08
CA ASN A 184 -8.68 2.99 4.19
C ASN A 184 -8.10 2.45 5.49
N VAL A 185 -7.39 3.33 6.22
CA VAL A 185 -6.94 3.10 7.60
C VAL A 185 -7.48 4.20 8.49
N GLN A 186 -8.04 3.81 9.63
CA GLN A 186 -8.33 4.73 10.70
C GLN A 186 -7.21 4.71 11.72
N ILE A 187 -6.63 5.86 11.99
CA ILE A 187 -5.57 6.03 12.98
C ILE A 187 -6.18 6.58 14.26
N PHE A 188 -5.97 5.87 15.36
CA PHE A 188 -6.29 6.33 16.71
C PHE A 188 -4.99 6.57 17.46
N GLN A 189 -4.96 7.65 18.24
CA GLN A 189 -3.80 7.97 19.07
C GLN A 189 -4.20 8.13 20.53
N SER A 190 -3.38 7.58 21.40
CA SER A 190 -3.29 7.96 22.80
C SER A 190 -1.85 8.41 23.10
N LYS A 191 -1.57 8.79 24.33
CA LYS A 191 -0.23 9.22 24.73
C LYS A 191 0.84 8.15 24.45
N ASP A 192 0.51 6.89 24.74
CA ASP A 192 1.46 5.79 24.78
C ASP A 192 1.16 4.69 23.72
N THR A 193 0.17 4.91 22.86
CA THR A 193 -0.25 3.88 21.89
C THR A 193 -0.89 4.51 20.65
N VAL A 194 -0.56 3.96 19.49
CA VAL A 194 -1.28 4.19 18.24
C VAL A 194 -1.98 2.91 17.82
N VAL A 195 -3.19 3.01 17.28
CA VAL A 195 -3.88 1.88 16.66
C VAL A 195 -4.13 2.21 15.20
N LEU A 196 -3.72 1.28 14.32
CA LEU A 196 -3.93 1.33 12.89
C LEU A 196 -5.02 0.31 12.55
N LEU A 197 -6.26 0.78 12.37
CA LEU A 197 -7.42 -0.05 12.03
C LEU A 197 -7.65 0.02 10.52
N THR A 198 -7.42 -1.07 9.79
CA THR A 198 -7.71 -1.14 8.36
C THR A 198 -9.17 -1.46 8.09
N GLU A 199 -9.72 -0.92 7.01
CA GLU A 199 -11.10 -1.19 6.61
C GLU A 199 -11.28 -2.64 6.18
N MET A 200 -10.41 -3.12 5.27
CA MET A 200 -10.50 -4.50 4.80
C MET A 200 -10.18 -5.47 5.93
N ILE A 201 -11.17 -6.32 6.24
CA ILE A 201 -11.11 -7.35 7.30
C ILE A 201 -10.96 -6.75 8.71
N HIS A 202 -11.13 -5.44 8.87
CA HIS A 202 -11.09 -4.72 10.16
C HIS A 202 -9.91 -5.14 11.07
N ASP A 203 -8.75 -5.44 10.45
CA ASP A 203 -7.53 -5.75 11.19
C ASP A 203 -7.00 -4.53 11.95
N ALA A 204 -6.63 -4.72 13.21
CA ALA A 204 -6.16 -3.66 14.08
C ALA A 204 -4.75 -3.95 14.59
N ARG A 205 -3.77 -3.16 14.15
CA ARG A 205 -2.42 -3.19 14.70
C ARG A 205 -2.30 -2.23 15.87
N VAL A 206 -2.06 -2.76 17.05
CA VAL A 206 -1.79 -1.98 18.26
C VAL A 206 -0.29 -1.73 18.36
N VAL A 207 0.11 -0.47 18.35
CA VAL A 207 1.50 -0.02 18.34
C VAL A 207 1.82 0.71 19.65
N PRO A 208 2.41 0.04 20.65
CA PRO A 208 2.92 0.70 21.84
C PRO A 208 4.04 1.69 21.46
N LEU A 209 4.00 2.88 22.08
CA LEU A 209 4.98 3.94 21.83
C LEU A 209 6.06 3.96 22.90
N TYR A 210 7.29 4.19 22.48
CA TYR A 210 8.49 4.30 23.29
C TYR A 210 9.12 5.68 23.11
N GLU A 211 10.01 6.04 24.01
CA GLU A 211 10.65 7.36 24.01
C GLU A 211 11.61 7.57 22.82
N SER A 212 12.25 6.48 22.36
CA SER A 212 13.19 6.52 21.22
C SER A 212 13.31 5.14 20.56
N LYS A 213 14.03 5.09 19.44
CA LYS A 213 14.38 3.85 18.76
C LYS A 213 15.13 2.86 19.65
N GLU A 214 16.06 3.37 20.47
CA GLU A 214 16.89 2.56 21.35
C GLU A 214 16.10 1.96 22.53
N ALA A 215 14.96 2.56 22.86
CA ALA A 215 14.06 2.09 23.90
C ALA A 215 13.10 1.01 23.44
N LEU A 216 13.00 0.71 22.14
CA LEU A 216 12.11 -0.31 21.61
C LEU A 216 12.42 -1.67 22.24
N LYS A 217 11.36 -2.36 22.68
CA LYS A 217 11.45 -3.70 23.25
C LYS A 217 10.73 -4.68 22.34
N SER A 218 11.48 -5.57 21.71
CA SER A 218 10.92 -6.66 20.94
C SER A 218 10.36 -7.75 21.85
N LEU A 219 9.42 -8.53 21.33
CA LEU A 219 9.04 -9.81 21.92
C LEU A 219 10.16 -10.84 21.75
N ASP A 220 10.07 -11.93 22.50
CA ASP A 220 10.93 -13.09 22.29
C ASP A 220 10.77 -13.62 20.87
N ASP A 221 11.84 -14.11 20.26
CA ASP A 221 11.86 -14.57 18.87
C ASP A 221 10.87 -15.70 18.56
N ASP A 222 10.46 -16.46 19.58
CA ASP A 222 9.48 -17.54 19.46
C ASP A 222 8.02 -17.05 19.39
N ILE A 223 7.77 -15.78 19.71
CA ILE A 223 6.44 -15.17 19.63
C ILE A 223 6.31 -14.45 18.31
N ARG A 224 5.52 -15.01 17.38
CA ARG A 224 5.40 -14.53 16.03
C ARG A 224 3.95 -14.45 15.57
N PHE A 225 3.65 -13.43 14.74
CA PHE A 225 2.30 -13.16 14.25
C PHE A 225 2.29 -13.03 12.72
N TYR A 226 1.12 -13.14 12.12
CA TYR A 226 0.94 -12.89 10.68
C TYR A 226 1.33 -11.47 10.28
N THR A 227 0.94 -10.48 11.08
CA THR A 227 1.23 -9.05 10.86
C THR A 227 2.48 -8.58 11.60
N GLY A 228 3.20 -9.50 12.29
CA GLY A 228 4.36 -9.17 13.10
C GLY A 228 4.00 -8.44 14.40
N ASP A 229 5.01 -8.08 15.17
CA ASP A 229 4.93 -7.25 16.37
C ASP A 229 5.40 -5.84 16.05
N SER A 230 4.49 -4.86 16.20
CA SER A 230 4.73 -3.46 15.86
C SER A 230 5.05 -2.64 17.10
N ARG A 231 6.12 -1.85 17.04
CA ARG A 231 6.57 -0.94 18.10
C ARG A 231 6.86 0.43 17.50
N GLY A 232 6.48 1.51 18.16
CA GLY A 232 6.60 2.86 17.61
C GLY A 232 7.35 3.83 18.50
N TYR A 233 7.81 4.90 17.90
CA TYR A 233 8.35 6.08 18.57
C TYR A 233 8.16 7.30 17.67
N TRP A 234 8.29 8.48 18.25
CA TRP A 234 8.28 9.73 17.49
C TRP A 234 9.70 10.16 17.16
N ASP A 235 9.95 10.39 15.88
CA ASP A 235 11.16 11.02 15.34
C ASP A 235 10.77 12.40 14.85
N GLU A 236 10.94 13.41 15.69
CA GLU A 236 10.41 14.76 15.51
C GLU A 236 8.88 14.73 15.23
N ASP A 237 8.47 15.10 14.03
CA ASP A 237 7.06 15.15 13.60
C ASP A 237 6.61 13.90 12.82
N THR A 238 7.41 12.84 12.85
CA THR A 238 7.14 11.58 12.16
C THR A 238 6.90 10.46 13.16
N LEU A 239 5.77 9.78 13.06
CA LEU A 239 5.57 8.50 13.73
C LEU A 239 6.37 7.44 12.99
N VAL A 240 7.29 6.78 13.69
CA VAL A 240 8.04 5.64 13.17
C VAL A 240 7.53 4.37 13.83
N VAL A 241 7.18 3.39 13.01
CA VAL A 241 6.74 2.06 13.44
C VAL A 241 7.71 1.03 12.91
N VAL A 242 8.30 0.24 13.81
CA VAL A 242 9.16 -0.90 13.45
C VAL A 242 8.38 -2.18 13.74
N THR A 243 8.24 -3.02 12.73
CA THR A 243 7.53 -4.29 12.81
C THR A 243 8.47 -5.45 12.48
N GLN A 244 8.51 -6.43 13.34
CA GLN A 244 9.30 -7.65 13.21
C GLN A 244 8.52 -8.84 13.80
N ASN A 245 9.13 -10.00 13.99
CA ASN A 245 8.49 -11.19 14.55
C ASN A 245 7.29 -11.67 13.71
N PHE A 246 7.42 -11.59 12.38
CA PHE A 246 6.46 -12.23 11.48
C PHE A 246 6.59 -13.76 11.56
N ASN A 247 5.48 -14.48 11.42
CA ASN A 247 5.47 -15.95 11.52
C ASN A 247 5.97 -16.70 10.28
N GLY A 248 6.31 -15.97 9.20
CA GLY A 248 6.81 -16.57 7.96
C GLY A 248 5.75 -17.23 7.07
N LEU A 249 4.48 -17.19 7.46
CA LEU A 249 3.37 -17.77 6.70
C LEU A 249 2.78 -16.80 5.66
N SER A 250 3.42 -15.66 5.46
CA SER A 250 3.15 -14.71 4.38
C SER A 250 4.43 -14.42 3.59
N ALA A 251 4.30 -13.92 2.37
CA ALA A 251 5.44 -13.48 1.59
C ALA A 251 6.16 -12.30 2.28
N SER A 252 7.44 -12.10 2.00
CA SER A 252 8.19 -10.95 2.45
C SER A 252 7.59 -9.66 1.88
N PHE A 253 7.52 -9.60 0.55
CA PHE A 253 6.81 -8.54 -0.17
C PHE A 253 6.35 -9.06 -1.54
N GLY A 254 5.18 -8.65 -2.00
CA GLY A 254 4.60 -9.14 -3.25
C GLY A 254 4.41 -10.66 -3.23
N GLN A 255 5.21 -11.37 -4.01
CA GLN A 255 5.15 -12.83 -4.11
C GLN A 255 6.46 -13.52 -3.71
N SER A 256 7.47 -12.76 -3.26
CA SER A 256 8.81 -13.28 -3.05
C SER A 256 9.06 -13.64 -1.59
N GLY A 257 9.74 -14.76 -1.37
CA GLY A 257 10.25 -15.23 -0.09
C GLY A 257 9.21 -15.43 1.00
N THR A 258 9.66 -15.36 2.23
CA THR A 258 8.82 -15.44 3.43
C THR A 258 9.04 -14.22 4.32
N SER A 259 8.04 -13.84 5.09
CA SER A 259 8.14 -12.71 6.02
C SER A 259 8.96 -13.01 7.29
N TYR A 260 9.49 -14.22 7.47
CA TYR A 260 10.09 -14.67 8.73
C TYR A 260 11.23 -13.77 9.23
N ASN A 261 12.10 -13.30 8.33
CA ASN A 261 13.26 -12.46 8.66
C ASN A 261 13.02 -10.97 8.35
N LYS A 262 11.82 -10.63 7.88
CA LYS A 262 11.50 -9.26 7.50
C LYS A 262 11.49 -8.32 8.69
N ILE A 263 12.18 -7.20 8.54
CA ILE A 263 12.03 -6.01 9.38
C ILE A 263 11.38 -4.94 8.51
N LEU A 264 10.23 -4.46 8.95
CA LEU A 264 9.52 -3.38 8.28
C LEU A 264 9.62 -2.12 9.13
N THR A 265 10.07 -1.03 8.53
CA THR A 265 10.03 0.30 9.13
C THR A 265 9.03 1.14 8.37
N GLU A 266 8.01 1.64 9.06
CA GLU A 266 6.96 2.50 8.51
C GLU A 266 7.08 3.89 9.12
N ARG A 267 6.85 4.94 8.32
CA ARG A 267 6.96 6.33 8.75
C ARG A 267 5.73 7.09 8.28
N PHE A 268 5.04 7.72 9.21
CA PHE A 268 3.84 8.52 8.94
C PHE A 268 4.15 9.97 9.24
N THR A 269 4.17 10.81 8.21
CA THR A 269 4.46 12.23 8.33
C THR A 269 3.30 13.04 7.76
N ARG A 270 2.69 13.89 8.59
CA ARG A 270 1.62 14.76 8.13
C ARG A 270 2.19 15.92 7.33
N ARG A 271 1.87 15.99 6.02
CA ARG A 271 2.38 17.00 5.08
C ARG A 271 1.41 18.13 4.81
N GLY A 272 0.16 17.95 5.20
CA GLY A 272 -0.89 18.94 4.99
C GLY A 272 -2.14 18.65 5.81
N PRO A 273 -3.17 19.52 5.73
CA PRO A 273 -4.41 19.30 6.45
C PRO A 273 -5.12 18.01 6.02
N TYR A 274 -4.88 17.58 4.78
CA TYR A 274 -5.54 16.43 4.15
C TYR A 274 -4.56 15.38 3.64
N THR A 275 -3.27 15.45 4.00
CA THR A 275 -2.25 14.57 3.44
C THR A 275 -1.31 14.04 4.51
N VAL A 276 -1.09 12.73 4.50
CA VAL A 276 -0.04 12.03 5.25
C VAL A 276 0.82 11.29 4.24
N ASP A 277 2.14 11.49 4.28
CA ASP A 277 3.07 10.62 3.58
C ASP A 277 3.31 9.38 4.43
N TYR A 278 3.01 8.24 3.85
CA TYR A 278 3.34 6.94 4.38
C TYR A 278 4.54 6.40 3.61
N GLU A 279 5.68 6.32 4.30
CA GLU A 279 6.89 5.69 3.80
C GLU A 279 7.07 4.35 4.47
N PHE A 280 7.46 3.34 3.71
CA PHE A 280 7.80 2.03 4.25
C PHE A 280 9.14 1.55 3.71
N THR A 281 9.93 0.94 4.57
CA THR A 281 11.19 0.28 4.20
C THR A 281 11.11 -1.18 4.59
N VAL A 282 11.32 -2.06 3.61
CA VAL A 282 11.45 -3.50 3.82
C VAL A 282 12.92 -3.86 3.84
N ASP A 283 13.37 -4.45 4.94
CA ASP A 283 14.71 -5.00 5.11
C ASP A 283 14.57 -6.50 5.38
N ASP A 284 14.86 -7.31 4.36
CA ASP A 284 14.81 -8.77 4.44
C ASP A 284 15.95 -9.38 3.61
N PRO A 285 17.13 -9.49 4.20
CA PRO A 285 18.31 -10.00 3.51
C PRO A 285 18.21 -11.50 3.16
N ALA A 286 17.24 -12.22 3.70
CA ALA A 286 16.98 -13.60 3.30
C ALA A 286 16.21 -13.68 1.98
N THR A 287 15.49 -12.63 1.62
CA THR A 287 14.68 -12.58 0.40
C THR A 287 15.29 -11.71 -0.68
N TYR A 288 15.84 -10.53 -0.32
CA TYR A 288 16.32 -9.52 -1.28
C TYR A 288 17.83 -9.26 -1.11
N THR A 289 18.46 -8.86 -2.20
CA THR A 289 19.90 -8.49 -2.20
C THR A 289 20.19 -7.16 -1.51
N ASP A 290 19.18 -6.30 -1.36
CA ASP A 290 19.24 -5.02 -0.63
C ASP A 290 17.84 -4.71 -0.07
N LYS A 291 17.77 -3.78 0.87
CA LYS A 291 16.51 -3.21 1.33
C LYS A 291 15.89 -2.30 0.26
N PHE A 292 14.62 -2.01 0.38
CA PHE A 292 13.96 -1.04 -0.48
C PHE A 292 12.96 -0.19 0.30
N THR A 293 12.69 1.01 -0.23
CA THR A 293 11.77 1.97 0.37
C THR A 293 10.73 2.40 -0.65
N GLY A 294 9.48 2.44 -0.22
CA GLY A 294 8.36 2.98 -0.97
C GLY A 294 7.67 4.13 -0.24
N ILE A 295 7.04 5.03 -0.99
CA ILE A 295 6.23 6.13 -0.46
C ILE A 295 4.85 6.09 -1.11
N VAL A 296 3.82 6.14 -0.27
CA VAL A 296 2.41 6.29 -0.66
C VAL A 296 1.85 7.51 0.06
N SER A 297 1.38 8.51 -0.68
CA SER A 297 0.72 9.66 -0.07
C SER A 297 -0.74 9.30 0.19
N MET A 298 -1.13 9.36 1.47
CA MET A 298 -2.49 9.11 1.92
C MET A 298 -3.30 10.40 1.94
N THR A 299 -4.57 10.32 1.58
CA THR A 299 -5.51 11.44 1.63
C THR A 299 -6.54 11.25 2.73
N ARG A 300 -6.95 12.35 3.37
CA ARG A 300 -7.95 12.30 4.43
C ARG A 300 -9.34 12.04 3.84
N VAL A 301 -10.04 11.07 4.42
CA VAL A 301 -11.43 10.75 4.11
C VAL A 301 -12.34 11.37 5.16
N ALA A 302 -13.44 11.97 4.70
CA ALA A 302 -14.49 12.45 5.59
C ALA A 302 -15.42 11.30 5.95
N GLY A 303 -15.63 11.08 7.24
CA GLY A 303 -16.55 10.04 7.73
C GLY A 303 -15.85 8.96 8.54
N LEU A 304 -16.57 7.88 8.75
CA LEU A 304 -16.13 6.69 9.48
C LEU A 304 -15.83 5.56 8.50
N LEU A 305 -15.04 4.59 8.93
CA LEU A 305 -14.92 3.32 8.22
C LEU A 305 -16.26 2.59 8.28
N TYR A 306 -16.58 1.90 7.19
CA TYR A 306 -17.69 0.95 7.16
C TYR A 306 -17.21 -0.43 7.61
N GLU A 307 -18.16 -1.22 8.09
CA GLU A 307 -17.90 -2.62 8.40
C GLU A 307 -17.56 -3.40 7.12
N TYR A 308 -16.53 -4.22 7.18
CA TYR A 308 -16.19 -5.18 6.14
C TYR A 308 -16.57 -6.58 6.61
N GLY A 309 -17.77 -7.02 6.26
CA GLY A 309 -18.35 -8.31 6.66
C GLY A 309 -17.72 -9.48 5.90
N CYS A 310 -16.47 -9.83 6.18
CA CYS A 310 -15.75 -10.89 5.46
C CYS A 310 -16.26 -12.29 5.82
N HIS A 311 -16.45 -12.58 7.11
CA HIS A 311 -16.83 -13.93 7.58
C HIS A 311 -18.27 -14.29 7.21
N GLU A 312 -19.18 -13.35 7.31
CA GLU A 312 -20.62 -13.55 7.17
C GLU A 312 -21.04 -13.99 5.76
N GLY A 313 -20.26 -13.62 4.76
CA GLY A 313 -20.51 -13.94 3.35
C GLY A 313 -19.46 -14.82 2.70
N ASN A 314 -18.56 -15.46 3.46
CA ASN A 314 -17.44 -16.22 2.89
C ASN A 314 -17.86 -17.59 2.34
N TYR A 315 -18.86 -17.61 1.47
CA TYR A 315 -19.26 -18.81 0.71
C TYR A 315 -18.18 -19.29 -0.27
N GLY A 316 -17.27 -18.40 -0.65
CA GLY A 316 -16.13 -18.70 -1.52
C GLY A 316 -15.24 -19.79 -0.93
N MET A 317 -14.87 -19.67 0.35
CA MET A 317 -14.04 -20.65 1.04
C MET A 317 -14.68 -22.06 1.03
N GLU A 318 -15.94 -22.17 1.40
CA GLU A 318 -16.67 -23.43 1.41
C GLU A 318 -16.74 -24.03 0.00
N ASN A 319 -17.07 -23.22 -1.00
CA ASN A 319 -17.22 -23.67 -2.37
C ASN A 319 -15.89 -24.12 -2.99
N ILE A 320 -14.78 -23.45 -2.71
CA ILE A 320 -13.44 -23.85 -3.18
C ILE A 320 -13.09 -25.25 -2.63
N LEU A 321 -13.22 -25.43 -1.31
CA LEU A 321 -12.88 -26.70 -0.67
C LEU A 321 -13.83 -27.83 -1.10
N ARG A 322 -15.12 -27.54 -1.28
CA ARG A 322 -16.09 -28.50 -1.78
C ARG A 322 -15.81 -28.88 -3.24
N GLY A 323 -15.45 -27.90 -4.08
CA GLY A 323 -15.06 -28.12 -5.47
C GLY A 323 -13.86 -29.08 -5.57
N ALA A 324 -12.81 -28.84 -4.78
CA ALA A 324 -11.66 -29.73 -4.74
C ALA A 324 -12.03 -31.18 -4.36
N ARG A 325 -12.91 -31.40 -3.39
CA ARG A 325 -13.43 -32.75 -3.03
C ARG A 325 -14.21 -33.40 -4.17
N VAL A 326 -14.91 -32.62 -4.98
CA VAL A 326 -15.62 -33.14 -6.17
C VAL A 326 -14.60 -33.56 -7.24
N GLU A 327 -13.62 -32.74 -7.52
CA GLU A 327 -12.55 -33.05 -8.50
C GLU A 327 -11.78 -34.32 -8.12
N GLU A 328 -11.39 -34.46 -6.86
CA GLU A 328 -10.71 -35.65 -6.35
C GLU A 328 -11.55 -36.94 -6.53
N ARG A 329 -12.86 -36.85 -6.29
CA ARG A 329 -13.77 -37.95 -6.49
C ARG A 329 -13.86 -38.34 -7.98
N LEU A 330 -14.07 -37.37 -8.86
CA LEU A 330 -14.17 -37.60 -10.31
C LEU A 330 -12.87 -38.16 -10.85
N ALA A 331 -11.72 -37.71 -10.37
CA ALA A 331 -10.43 -38.27 -10.75
C ALA A 331 -10.29 -39.74 -10.29
N ALA A 332 -10.74 -40.07 -9.10
CA ALA A 332 -10.71 -41.45 -8.58
C ALA A 332 -11.68 -42.38 -9.36
N GLU A 333 -12.74 -41.84 -9.90
CA GLU A 333 -13.74 -42.56 -10.73
C GLU A 333 -13.32 -42.63 -12.20
N GLY A 334 -12.24 -41.92 -12.59
CA GLY A 334 -11.75 -41.89 -13.98
C GLY A 334 -12.59 -41.05 -14.92
N GLU A 335 -13.29 -40.06 -14.37
CA GLU A 335 -14.18 -39.12 -15.07
C GLU A 335 -13.48 -37.77 -15.40
N LEU A 336 -12.23 -37.57 -14.95
CA LEU A 336 -11.37 -36.43 -15.25
C LEU A 336 -10.12 -36.85 -16.01
#